data_3f75ca908677f7f9b865d64560cfb896
#
_entry.id   3f75ca908677f7f9b865d64560cfb896
#
_cell.length_a   1.000
_cell.length_b   1.000
_cell.length_c   1.000
_cell.angle_alpha   90.00
_cell.angle_beta   90.00
_cell.angle_gamma   90.00
#
_symmetry.space_group_name_H-M   'P 1'
#
loop_
_entity.id
_entity.type
_entity.pdbx_description
1 polymer ?
#
loop_
_entity_poly.entity_id
_entity_poly.type
_entity_poly.pdbx_seq_one_letter_code
_entity_poly.pdbx_strand_id
1 'polypeptide(L)'
;PKDFNCDRVVDKMQGVYIPFWLYSGNCEGSITAEGINTRTWTSGNYRYTEKKYYSVYRNGNLNFKAVPVDASSKTDDDAMDSIEPFDYSEMTAFNPGYLSGYLAERYDEDKDKCLPRAKERIENTTRDELRNTCNYNSVNVQSYEKHTEIKDVKYAMLPTWLLYTTYQDKPYFF
;
A
#
# COMPACT_ATOMS: atom_id res chain seq x y z
N PRO A 1 22.38 1.73 14.60
CA PRO A 1 23.79 2.06 14.61
C PRO A 1 24.07 3.01 15.77
N LYS A 2 25.24 2.86 16.45
CA LYS A 2 25.62 3.66 17.64
C LYS A 2 25.76 5.18 17.35
N ASP A 3 25.72 5.57 16.08
CA ASP A 3 25.91 6.95 15.62
C ASP A 3 24.58 7.68 15.29
N PHE A 4 23.44 7.03 15.54
CA PHE A 4 22.14 7.64 15.35
C PHE A 4 21.76 8.42 16.62
N ASN A 5 22.14 9.70 16.67
CA ASN A 5 21.77 10.59 17.78
C ASN A 5 20.51 11.38 17.38
N CYS A 6 19.39 11.15 18.07
CA CYS A 6 18.11 11.79 17.82
C CYS A 6 18.21 13.32 17.74
N ASP A 7 18.98 13.96 18.59
CA ASP A 7 19.11 15.43 18.65
C ASP A 7 19.75 16.02 17.37
N ARG A 8 20.62 15.26 16.68
CA ARG A 8 21.24 15.69 15.42
C ARG A 8 20.38 15.39 14.19
N VAL A 9 19.40 14.52 14.36
CA VAL A 9 18.52 14.05 13.28
C VAL A 9 17.33 14.99 13.11
N VAL A 10 16.77 15.50 14.23
CA VAL A 10 15.64 16.43 14.22
C VAL A 10 15.94 17.71 13.44
N ASP A 11 17.17 18.23 13.54
CA ASP A 11 17.59 19.44 12.81
C ASP A 11 17.67 19.26 11.28
N LYS A 12 17.61 18.03 10.79
CA LYS A 12 17.64 17.69 9.36
C LYS A 12 16.29 17.24 8.80
N MET A 13 15.27 17.16 9.66
CA MET A 13 13.91 16.85 9.21
C MET A 13 13.30 18.08 8.53
N GLN A 14 12.76 17.86 7.35
CA GLN A 14 12.11 18.89 6.56
C GLN A 14 10.68 18.50 6.24
N GLY A 15 9.73 19.36 6.54
CA GLY A 15 8.35 19.21 6.12
C GLY A 15 8.21 19.52 4.64
N VAL A 16 7.64 18.59 3.91
CA VAL A 16 7.41 18.68 2.47
C VAL A 16 5.97 18.31 2.17
N TYR A 17 5.29 19.10 1.35
CA TYR A 17 4.03 18.71 0.75
C TYR A 17 4.29 17.94 -0.54
N ILE A 18 3.89 16.67 -0.55
CA ILE A 18 4.03 15.78 -1.70
C ILE A 18 2.70 15.67 -2.43
N PRO A 19 2.69 15.77 -3.76
CA PRO A 19 1.47 15.64 -4.56
C PRO A 19 1.04 14.18 -4.68
N PHE A 20 -0.26 13.94 -4.50
CA PHE A 20 -0.88 12.62 -4.66
C PHE A 20 -2.13 12.70 -5.53
N TRP A 21 -2.38 11.63 -6.27
CA TRP A 21 -3.68 11.34 -6.85
C TRP A 21 -4.42 10.33 -5.96
N LEU A 22 -5.63 10.69 -5.55
CA LEU A 22 -6.50 9.86 -4.70
C LEU A 22 -7.58 9.24 -5.57
N TYR A 23 -7.50 7.93 -5.77
CA TYR A 23 -8.44 7.18 -6.62
C TYR A 23 -9.55 6.55 -5.79
N SER A 24 -10.78 6.69 -6.24
CA SER A 24 -11.94 6.04 -5.64
C SER A 24 -12.69 5.23 -6.69
N GLY A 25 -13.14 4.04 -6.32
CA GLY A 25 -13.80 3.14 -7.25
C GLY A 25 -14.20 1.84 -6.61
N ASN A 26 -14.48 0.85 -7.44
CA ASN A 26 -14.78 -0.51 -7.00
C ASN A 26 -14.00 -1.54 -7.81
N CYS A 27 -13.77 -2.69 -7.21
CA CYS A 27 -13.20 -3.84 -7.89
C CYS A 27 -14.06 -5.07 -7.61
N GLU A 28 -14.59 -5.68 -8.67
CA GLU A 28 -15.16 -7.01 -8.62
C GLU A 28 -14.05 -8.03 -8.84
N GLY A 29 -13.96 -9.00 -7.96
CA GLY A 29 -12.93 -10.03 -8.04
C GLY A 29 -13.48 -11.41 -7.80
N SER A 30 -12.88 -12.42 -8.43
CA SER A 30 -13.08 -13.82 -8.08
C SER A 30 -11.77 -14.59 -8.08
N ILE A 31 -11.60 -15.45 -7.10
CA ILE A 31 -10.45 -16.33 -7.00
C ILE A 31 -10.86 -17.80 -7.02
N THR A 32 -10.08 -18.62 -7.71
CA THR A 32 -10.02 -20.06 -7.50
C THR A 32 -8.73 -20.37 -6.77
N ALA A 33 -8.83 -21.14 -5.70
CA ALA A 33 -7.69 -21.39 -4.84
C ALA A 33 -7.70 -22.84 -4.33
N GLU A 34 -6.54 -23.33 -3.90
CA GLU A 34 -6.38 -24.55 -3.13
C GLU A 34 -6.19 -24.17 -1.65
N GLY A 35 -7.13 -24.62 -0.80
CA GLY A 35 -7.03 -24.54 0.65
C GLY A 35 -6.38 -25.78 1.22
N ILE A 36 -5.42 -25.63 2.14
CA ILE A 36 -4.70 -26.75 2.75
C ILE A 36 -4.83 -26.66 4.26
N ASN A 37 -5.38 -27.72 4.86
CA ASN A 37 -5.32 -27.93 6.30
C ASN A 37 -4.25 -28.96 6.64
N THR A 38 -3.36 -28.59 7.54
CA THR A 38 -2.25 -29.45 7.99
C THR A 38 -2.43 -29.79 9.46
N ARG A 39 -2.37 -31.08 9.79
CA ARG A 39 -2.37 -31.59 11.16
C ARG A 39 -1.12 -32.43 11.38
N THR A 40 -0.41 -32.17 12.47
CA THR A 40 0.78 -32.93 12.84
C THR A 40 0.60 -33.50 14.24
N TRP A 41 0.97 -34.77 14.43
CA TRP A 41 0.97 -35.44 15.74
C TRP A 41 2.12 -36.42 15.85
N THR A 42 2.48 -36.79 17.06
CA THR A 42 3.50 -37.79 17.35
C THR A 42 2.85 -39.05 17.93
N SER A 43 3.25 -40.22 17.47
CA SER A 43 2.83 -41.49 18.04
C SER A 43 4.04 -42.42 18.13
N GLY A 44 4.42 -42.82 19.34
CA GLY A 44 5.69 -43.50 19.61
C GLY A 44 6.87 -42.63 19.18
N ASN A 45 7.77 -43.20 18.41
CA ASN A 45 8.96 -42.53 17.88
C ASN A 45 8.75 -41.84 16.51
N TYR A 46 7.51 -41.78 16.01
CA TYR A 46 7.19 -41.26 14.69
C TYR A 46 6.38 -39.99 14.77
N ARG A 47 6.72 -39.04 13.89
CA ARG A 47 5.95 -37.82 13.67
C ARG A 47 5.14 -37.98 12.37
N TYR A 48 3.83 -37.81 12.49
CA TYR A 48 2.88 -37.89 11.38
C TYR A 48 2.44 -36.50 10.98
N THR A 49 2.29 -36.27 9.66
CA THR A 49 1.71 -35.07 9.11
C THR A 49 0.63 -35.44 8.10
N GLU A 50 -0.59 -35.04 8.38
CA GLU A 50 -1.74 -35.16 7.47
C GLU A 50 -1.95 -33.82 6.78
N LYS A 51 -2.13 -33.82 5.47
CA LYS A 51 -2.55 -32.64 4.70
C LYS A 51 -3.85 -32.95 3.97
N LYS A 52 -4.85 -32.07 4.16
CA LYS A 52 -6.14 -32.12 3.45
C LYS A 52 -6.24 -30.95 2.50
N TYR A 53 -6.55 -31.24 1.25
CA TYR A 53 -6.64 -30.27 0.16
C TYR A 53 -8.10 -30.03 -0.18
N TYR A 54 -8.44 -28.76 -0.43
CA TYR A 54 -9.79 -28.30 -0.74
C TYR A 54 -9.75 -27.36 -1.94
N SER A 55 -10.68 -27.57 -2.88
CA SER A 55 -10.92 -26.56 -3.92
C SER A 55 -11.80 -25.45 -3.35
N VAL A 56 -11.38 -24.22 -3.52
CA VAL A 56 -12.02 -23.04 -2.94
C VAL A 56 -12.33 -22.05 -4.06
N TYR A 57 -13.54 -21.52 -4.05
CA TYR A 57 -13.95 -20.41 -4.87
C TYR A 57 -14.45 -19.27 -3.97
N ARG A 58 -14.03 -18.04 -4.26
CA ARG A 58 -14.51 -16.81 -3.62
C ARG A 58 -14.72 -15.74 -4.66
N ASN A 59 -15.78 -14.97 -4.48
CA ASN A 59 -16.03 -13.77 -5.27
C ASN A 59 -16.54 -12.66 -4.35
N GLY A 60 -16.36 -11.42 -4.77
CA GLY A 60 -16.82 -10.26 -4.04
C GLY A 60 -16.60 -8.98 -4.81
N ASN A 61 -17.23 -7.91 -4.32
CA ASN A 61 -17.04 -6.56 -4.81
C ASN A 61 -16.59 -5.68 -3.64
N LEU A 62 -15.43 -5.04 -3.79
CA LEU A 62 -14.85 -4.14 -2.80
C LEU A 62 -14.94 -2.70 -3.29
N ASN A 63 -15.31 -1.80 -2.38
CA ASN A 63 -15.31 -0.36 -2.66
C ASN A 63 -14.09 0.27 -2.01
N PHE A 64 -13.40 1.09 -2.79
CA PHE A 64 -12.20 1.81 -2.39
C PHE A 64 -12.46 3.30 -2.38
N LYS A 65 -11.95 3.97 -1.36
CA LYS A 65 -12.07 5.41 -1.21
C LYS A 65 -10.68 6.00 -0.98
N ALA A 66 -10.31 6.95 -1.84
CA ALA A 66 -9.09 7.72 -1.71
C ALA A 66 -7.80 6.86 -1.64
N VAL A 67 -7.64 5.88 -2.53
CA VAL A 67 -6.40 5.12 -2.67
C VAL A 67 -5.32 6.06 -3.20
N PRO A 68 -4.27 6.36 -2.41
CA PRO A 68 -3.27 7.33 -2.81
C PRO A 68 -2.25 6.72 -3.77
N VAL A 69 -1.81 7.52 -4.71
CA VAL A 69 -0.65 7.25 -5.55
C VAL A 69 0.11 8.57 -5.66
N ASP A 70 1.37 8.57 -5.28
CA ASP A 70 2.19 9.76 -5.43
C ASP A 70 2.34 10.16 -6.90
N ALA A 71 2.45 11.45 -7.12
CA ALA A 71 2.42 12.07 -8.44
C ALA A 71 3.78 12.70 -8.79
N SER A 72 4.86 12.23 -8.17
CA SER A 72 6.21 12.75 -8.36
C SER A 72 7.19 11.63 -8.67
N SER A 73 7.81 11.68 -9.85
CA SER A 73 8.88 10.74 -10.23
C SER A 73 10.18 10.90 -9.41
N LYS A 74 10.25 11.89 -8.52
CA LYS A 74 11.42 12.17 -7.69
C LYS A 74 11.39 11.45 -6.35
N THR A 75 10.22 11.00 -5.93
CA THR A 75 10.02 10.25 -4.70
C THR A 75 10.08 8.75 -5.00
N ASP A 76 10.60 8.00 -4.04
CA ASP A 76 10.60 6.54 -4.14
C ASP A 76 9.19 6.02 -3.80
N ASP A 77 8.61 5.28 -4.74
CA ASP A 77 7.26 4.73 -4.63
C ASP A 77 7.08 3.86 -3.37
N ASP A 78 8.06 2.99 -3.06
CA ASP A 78 8.00 2.10 -1.90
C ASP A 78 8.06 2.89 -0.60
N ALA A 79 8.86 3.98 -0.58
CA ALA A 79 8.91 4.88 0.57
C ALA A 79 7.57 5.59 0.77
N MET A 80 6.93 6.06 -0.31
CA MET A 80 5.63 6.74 -0.24
C MET A 80 4.51 5.79 0.18
N ASP A 81 4.53 4.54 -0.25
CA ASP A 81 3.58 3.52 0.20
C ASP A 81 3.76 3.17 1.69
N SER A 82 4.97 3.29 2.22
CA SER A 82 5.28 2.97 3.64
C SER A 82 4.76 4.00 4.65
N ILE A 83 4.48 5.23 4.23
CA ILE A 83 3.97 6.30 5.11
C ILE A 83 2.44 6.29 5.25
N GLU A 84 1.77 5.40 4.56
CA GLU A 84 0.33 5.21 4.69
C GLU A 84 -0.03 4.42 5.97
N PRO A 85 -1.26 4.55 6.52
CA PRO A 85 -2.40 5.31 6.01
C PRO A 85 -2.39 6.79 6.42
N PHE A 86 -2.96 7.65 5.56
CA PHE A 86 -3.25 9.04 5.89
C PHE A 86 -4.65 9.20 6.47
N ASP A 87 -4.82 10.14 7.42
CA ASP A 87 -6.15 10.52 7.88
C ASP A 87 -6.80 11.55 6.95
N TYR A 88 -7.61 11.05 6.03
CA TYR A 88 -8.31 11.89 5.07
C TYR A 88 -9.50 12.67 5.65
N SER A 89 -9.87 12.45 6.92
CA SER A 89 -10.95 13.21 7.57
C SER A 89 -10.56 14.66 7.83
N GLU A 90 -9.26 14.93 7.92
CA GLU A 90 -8.70 16.27 8.12
C GLU A 90 -8.44 17.04 6.82
N MET A 91 -8.73 16.45 5.66
CA MET A 91 -8.52 17.12 4.37
C MET A 91 -9.39 18.36 4.24
N THR A 92 -8.75 19.47 3.87
CA THR A 92 -9.40 20.77 3.64
C THR A 92 -9.18 21.26 2.21
N ALA A 93 -9.98 22.24 1.79
CA ALA A 93 -9.74 22.90 0.51
C ALA A 93 -8.33 23.54 0.49
N PHE A 94 -7.64 23.41 -0.64
CA PHE A 94 -6.29 23.95 -0.79
C PHE A 94 -6.26 25.46 -0.56
N ASN A 95 -5.30 25.88 0.27
CA ASN A 95 -4.97 27.29 0.48
C ASN A 95 -3.43 27.44 0.43
N PRO A 96 -2.89 28.37 -0.39
CA PRO A 96 -1.45 28.59 -0.49
C PRO A 96 -0.77 28.90 0.85
N GLY A 97 -1.52 29.45 1.82
CA GLY A 97 -1.02 29.72 3.17
C GLY A 97 -0.53 28.48 3.91
N TYR A 98 -1.07 27.28 3.60
CA TYR A 98 -0.61 26.03 4.22
C TYR A 98 0.82 25.64 3.81
N LEU A 99 1.29 26.14 2.67
CA LEU A 99 2.65 25.88 2.19
C LEU A 99 3.71 26.79 2.85
N SER A 100 3.28 27.75 3.66
CA SER A 100 4.21 28.70 4.30
C SER A 100 5.12 27.98 5.31
N GLY A 101 6.43 28.02 5.09
CA GLY A 101 7.42 27.38 5.94
C GLY A 101 7.72 25.92 5.59
N TYR A 102 7.06 25.37 4.56
CA TYR A 102 7.28 24.01 4.06
C TYR A 102 7.78 24.03 2.62
N LEU A 103 8.50 22.99 2.22
CA LEU A 103 8.69 22.72 0.81
C LEU A 103 7.41 22.16 0.21
N ALA A 104 7.21 22.39 -1.08
CA ALA A 104 6.11 21.79 -1.83
C ALA A 104 6.63 21.29 -3.16
N GLU A 105 6.39 20.03 -3.45
CA GLU A 105 6.69 19.45 -4.75
C GLU A 105 5.53 19.68 -5.72
N ARG A 106 5.87 19.80 -7.00
CA ARG A 106 4.87 19.77 -8.08
C ARG A 106 4.79 18.37 -8.64
N TYR A 107 3.59 17.94 -8.99
CA TYR A 107 3.42 16.70 -9.74
C TYR A 107 4.09 16.82 -11.12
N ASP A 108 4.74 15.76 -11.55
CA ASP A 108 5.27 15.55 -12.91
C ASP A 108 4.68 14.28 -13.54
N GLU A 109 3.87 13.54 -12.78
CA GLU A 109 3.06 12.43 -13.24
C GLU A 109 1.58 12.76 -13.13
N ASP A 110 0.90 12.75 -14.28
CA ASP A 110 -0.54 13.02 -14.32
C ASP A 110 -1.36 11.80 -13.85
N LYS A 111 -2.66 12.05 -13.62
CA LYS A 111 -3.58 11.01 -13.14
C LYS A 111 -3.69 9.80 -14.07
N ASP A 112 -3.49 9.98 -15.38
CA ASP A 112 -3.63 8.89 -16.34
C ASP A 112 -2.37 8.02 -16.34
N LYS A 113 -1.20 8.62 -16.09
CA LYS A 113 0.06 7.91 -15.91
C LYS A 113 0.09 7.10 -14.60
N CYS A 114 -0.46 7.64 -13.52
CA CYS A 114 -0.54 6.98 -12.21
C CYS A 114 -1.68 5.93 -12.14
N LEU A 115 -2.67 5.96 -13.04
CA LEU A 115 -3.82 5.07 -13.03
C LEU A 115 -3.49 3.57 -13.04
N PRO A 116 -2.52 3.06 -13.82
CA PRO A 116 -2.17 1.64 -13.78
C PRO A 116 -1.72 1.16 -12.39
N ARG A 117 -0.91 1.95 -11.67
CA ARG A 117 -0.46 1.65 -10.31
C ARG A 117 -1.63 1.66 -9.32
N ALA A 118 -2.54 2.64 -9.43
CA ALA A 118 -3.75 2.68 -8.61
C ALA A 118 -4.60 1.42 -8.80
N LYS A 119 -4.82 1.00 -10.05
CA LYS A 119 -5.56 -0.23 -10.35
C LYS A 119 -4.88 -1.46 -9.78
N GLU A 120 -3.57 -1.59 -9.96
CA GLU A 120 -2.79 -2.71 -9.43
C GLU A 120 -2.93 -2.82 -7.91
N ARG A 121 -2.83 -1.72 -7.18
CA ARG A 121 -3.02 -1.68 -5.71
C ARG A 121 -4.42 -2.14 -5.31
N ILE A 122 -5.45 -1.60 -5.97
CA ILE A 122 -6.87 -1.97 -5.75
C ILE A 122 -7.08 -3.46 -6.02
N GLU A 123 -6.56 -3.97 -7.12
CA GLU A 123 -6.70 -5.35 -7.55
C GLU A 123 -5.97 -6.33 -6.62
N ASN A 124 -4.75 -5.98 -6.20
CA ASN A 124 -3.98 -6.78 -5.25
C ASN A 124 -4.67 -6.84 -3.89
N THR A 125 -5.15 -5.71 -3.39
CA THR A 125 -5.93 -5.65 -2.14
C THR A 125 -7.19 -6.50 -2.24
N THR A 126 -7.93 -6.41 -3.35
CA THR A 126 -9.14 -7.22 -3.56
C THR A 126 -8.82 -8.72 -3.56
N ARG A 127 -7.76 -9.15 -4.25
CA ARG A 127 -7.31 -10.54 -4.24
C ARG A 127 -6.95 -11.01 -2.83
N ASP A 128 -6.21 -10.20 -2.09
CA ASP A 128 -5.74 -10.56 -0.76
C ASP A 128 -6.90 -10.61 0.24
N GLU A 129 -7.87 -9.71 0.15
CA GLU A 129 -9.10 -9.76 0.95
C GLU A 129 -9.92 -11.02 0.63
N LEU A 130 -10.12 -11.37 -0.64
CA LEU A 130 -10.80 -12.61 -1.00
C LEU A 130 -10.06 -13.84 -0.47
N ARG A 131 -8.72 -13.86 -0.56
CA ARG A 131 -7.88 -14.93 -0.01
C ARG A 131 -8.02 -15.00 1.52
N ASN A 132 -8.06 -13.87 2.22
CA ASN A 132 -8.19 -13.79 3.68
C ASN A 132 -9.54 -14.32 4.18
N THR A 133 -10.58 -14.34 3.35
CA THR A 133 -11.87 -14.99 3.68
C THR A 133 -11.78 -16.52 3.69
N CYS A 134 -10.69 -17.09 3.18
CA CYS A 134 -10.51 -18.54 3.10
C CYS A 134 -9.92 -19.06 4.41
N ASN A 135 -10.70 -19.83 5.16
CA ASN A 135 -10.34 -20.30 6.51
C ASN A 135 -9.57 -21.64 6.47
N TYR A 136 -8.34 -21.61 5.96
CA TYR A 136 -7.42 -22.75 5.86
C TYR A 136 -6.05 -22.40 6.43
N ASN A 137 -5.24 -23.41 6.79
CA ASN A 137 -3.88 -23.15 7.29
C ASN A 137 -2.98 -22.52 6.20
N SER A 138 -3.21 -22.85 4.94
CA SER A 138 -2.56 -22.26 3.78
C SER A 138 -3.54 -22.14 2.63
N VAL A 139 -3.44 -21.09 1.84
CA VAL A 139 -4.28 -20.85 0.66
C VAL A 139 -3.39 -20.47 -0.50
N ASN A 140 -3.45 -21.26 -1.57
CA ASN A 140 -2.73 -21.05 -2.82
C ASN A 140 -3.72 -20.59 -3.89
N VAL A 141 -3.69 -19.31 -4.25
CA VAL A 141 -4.52 -18.77 -5.34
C VAL A 141 -4.00 -19.29 -6.68
N GLN A 142 -4.87 -19.96 -7.42
CA GLN A 142 -4.57 -20.56 -8.72
C GLN A 142 -4.97 -19.65 -9.88
N SER A 143 -6.10 -18.96 -9.73
CA SER A 143 -6.57 -17.97 -10.70
C SER A 143 -7.22 -16.78 -9.99
N TYR A 144 -7.13 -15.60 -10.61
CA TYR A 144 -7.77 -14.38 -10.17
C TYR A 144 -8.34 -13.65 -11.39
N GLU A 145 -9.66 -13.51 -11.42
CA GLU A 145 -10.38 -12.68 -12.37
C GLU A 145 -10.80 -11.38 -11.68
N LYS A 146 -10.73 -10.27 -12.41
CA LYS A 146 -10.94 -8.95 -11.83
C LYS A 146 -11.53 -7.97 -12.85
N HIS A 147 -12.35 -7.06 -12.33
CA HIS A 147 -12.86 -5.92 -13.08
C HIS A 147 -12.86 -4.69 -12.17
N THR A 148 -12.04 -3.69 -12.53
CA THR A 148 -11.84 -2.48 -11.74
C THR A 148 -12.43 -1.27 -12.47
N GLU A 149 -13.32 -0.56 -11.78
CA GLU A 149 -13.91 0.69 -12.24
C GLU A 149 -13.48 1.84 -11.33
N ILE A 150 -12.79 2.84 -11.90
CA ILE A 150 -12.45 4.08 -11.18
C ILE A 150 -13.58 5.08 -11.42
N LYS A 151 -14.14 5.63 -10.34
CA LYS A 151 -15.31 6.54 -10.36
C LYS A 151 -14.93 7.98 -10.09
N ASP A 152 -13.88 8.22 -9.30
CA ASP A 152 -13.44 9.56 -8.93
C ASP A 152 -11.95 9.60 -8.73
N VAL A 153 -11.33 10.71 -9.10
CA VAL A 153 -9.91 10.98 -8.88
C VAL A 153 -9.75 12.40 -8.36
N LYS A 154 -9.11 12.55 -7.21
CA LYS A 154 -8.84 13.84 -6.58
C LYS A 154 -7.35 14.08 -6.48
N TYR A 155 -6.97 15.34 -6.64
CA TYR A 155 -5.61 15.80 -6.35
C TYR A 155 -5.50 16.22 -4.88
N ALA A 156 -4.44 15.82 -4.21
CA ALA A 156 -4.14 16.20 -2.84
C ALA A 156 -2.66 16.54 -2.67
N MET A 157 -2.39 17.46 -1.75
CA MET A 157 -1.04 17.72 -1.24
C MET A 157 -1.00 17.16 0.18
N LEU A 158 -0.20 16.14 0.42
CA LEU A 158 -0.11 15.51 1.72
C LEU A 158 1.18 15.93 2.43
N PRO A 159 1.09 16.38 3.70
CA PRO A 159 2.27 16.78 4.45
C PRO A 159 3.07 15.55 4.88
N THR A 160 4.36 15.57 4.59
CA THR A 160 5.29 14.49 4.91
C THR A 160 6.54 15.09 5.55
N TRP A 161 7.10 14.42 6.53
CA TRP A 161 8.38 14.78 7.10
C TRP A 161 9.45 13.87 6.51
N LEU A 162 10.38 14.45 5.78
CA LEU A 162 11.48 13.73 5.18
C LEU A 162 12.77 13.99 5.96
N LEU A 163 13.46 12.92 6.28
CA LEU A 163 14.82 12.96 6.83
C LEU A 163 15.80 12.51 5.75
N TYR A 164 16.62 13.43 5.28
CA TYR A 164 17.72 13.12 4.39
C TYR A 164 18.97 12.79 5.20
N THR A 165 19.47 11.58 5.05
CA THR A 165 20.76 11.19 5.67
C THR A 165 21.62 10.45 4.65
N THR A 166 22.93 10.46 4.88
CA THR A 166 23.88 9.69 4.08
C THR A 166 24.58 8.70 4.98
N TYR A 167 24.67 7.45 4.54
CA TYR A 167 25.47 6.42 5.18
C TYR A 167 26.37 5.77 4.13
N GLN A 168 27.68 5.81 4.36
CA GLN A 168 28.70 5.33 3.41
C GLN A 168 28.53 5.96 2.00
N ASP A 169 28.35 7.27 1.96
CA ASP A 169 28.12 8.09 0.75
C ASP A 169 26.87 7.71 -0.08
N LYS A 170 25.97 6.89 0.46
CA LYS A 170 24.68 6.60 -0.15
C LYS A 170 23.59 7.41 0.55
N PRO A 171 22.69 8.07 -0.20
CA PRO A 171 21.54 8.74 0.38
C PRO A 171 20.52 7.71 0.90
N TYR A 172 19.96 7.99 2.06
CA TYR A 172 18.82 7.27 2.63
C TYR A 172 17.72 8.26 2.98
N PHE A 173 16.48 7.86 2.75
CA PHE A 173 15.27 8.60 3.07
C PHE A 173 14.55 7.85 4.19
N PHE A 174 14.04 8.60 5.20
CA PHE A 174 13.22 8.09 6.30
C PHE A 174 12.06 9.06 6.55
#